data_f8ffe3cb0fe2f1c86130f790e2e2b9cb
#
_entry.id   f8ffe3cb0fe2f1c86130f790e2e2b9cb
#
_cell.length_a   1.000
_cell.length_b   1.000
_cell.length_c   1.000
_cell.angle_alpha   90.00
_cell.angle_beta   90.00
_cell.angle_gamma   90.00
#
_symmetry.space_group_name_H-M   'P 1'
#
loop_
_entity.id
_entity.type
_entity.pdbx_description
1 polymer ?
#
loop_
_entity_poly.entity_id
_entity_poly.type
_entity_poly.pdbx_seq_one_letter_code
_entity_poly.pdbx_strand_id
1 'polypeptide(L)'
;MKKLLLHIALFFSWICFSQNEQLAQYFYEKGDFEKAKLGYEELLKSIPQNSQYFLRTIDCYQQLQQYDLAEKTIQTRYSKYKQAFLLVEIGYNWQLQKNEAKAKSYYEQALESIRKNPNEVYGIANAFEKKVILEYAVKAYQTAAQLDATFNFNYQMALLYGQLGKTDLMITTFLDEAFINPQNSNLIQHQLSRYMSDESDTSFSDSLKKALILRTQKDQDIFWNQYLSWFYVQQKEFGKAFIQEKAIYKRNPESLAEIVSLGQMAIEEDQTEAATEILGFVLENTKDLETLIQANTYLVEMKLAKAKPADFIAI
;
A
#
# COMPACT_ATOMS: atom_id res chain seq x y z
N MET A 1 34.55 42.52 14.12
CA MET A 1 33.29 42.84 14.81
C MET A 1 32.06 42.91 13.89
N LYS A 2 32.05 43.69 12.80
CA LYS A 2 30.85 43.76 11.89
C LYS A 2 30.41 42.42 11.33
N LYS A 3 31.33 41.53 10.90
CA LYS A 3 31.00 40.19 10.38
C LYS A 3 30.40 39.27 11.46
N LEU A 4 30.89 39.34 12.70
CA LEU A 4 30.37 38.54 13.82
C LEU A 4 28.96 38.98 14.21
N LEU A 5 28.69 40.30 14.25
CA LEU A 5 27.39 40.85 14.51
C LEU A 5 26.36 40.45 13.40
N LEU A 6 26.82 40.38 12.15
CA LEU A 6 25.97 39.90 11.03
C LEU A 6 25.61 38.43 11.21
N HIS A 7 26.55 37.58 11.61
CA HIS A 7 26.25 36.16 11.85
C HIS A 7 25.35 35.95 13.07
N ILE A 8 25.52 36.74 14.13
CA ILE A 8 24.65 36.70 15.31
C ILE A 8 23.23 37.16 14.93
N ALA A 9 23.09 38.24 14.16
CA ALA A 9 21.78 38.68 13.68
C ALA A 9 21.06 37.67 12.77
N LEU A 10 21.82 37.00 11.88
CA LEU A 10 21.30 35.92 11.04
C LEU A 10 20.87 34.71 11.88
N PHE A 11 21.65 34.35 12.90
CA PHE A 11 21.32 33.25 13.80
C PHE A 11 20.06 33.53 14.63
N PHE A 12 19.91 34.74 15.14
CA PHE A 12 18.71 35.17 15.86
C PHE A 12 17.48 35.22 14.95
N SER A 13 17.61 35.65 13.69
CA SER A 13 16.49 35.65 12.75
C SER A 13 16.03 34.21 12.41
N TRP A 14 16.95 33.26 12.33
CA TRP A 14 16.64 31.85 12.11
C TRP A 14 15.88 31.22 13.29
N ILE A 15 16.28 31.56 14.54
CA ILE A 15 15.62 31.07 15.75
C ILE A 15 14.20 31.61 15.85
N CYS A 16 14.00 32.91 15.60
CA CYS A 16 12.66 33.52 15.59
C CYS A 16 11.75 32.91 14.50
N PHE A 17 12.32 32.60 13.34
CA PHE A 17 11.56 32.03 12.24
C PHE A 17 11.09 30.60 12.54
N SER A 18 11.97 29.76 13.12
CA SER A 18 11.63 28.40 13.57
C SER A 18 10.56 28.40 14.67
N GLN A 19 10.58 29.37 15.58
CA GLN A 19 9.56 29.51 16.62
C GLN A 19 8.19 29.87 16.06
N ASN A 20 8.13 30.75 15.05
CA ASN A 20 6.89 31.16 14.41
C ASN A 20 6.24 29.98 13.66
N GLU A 21 7.03 29.14 12.98
CA GLU A 21 6.53 27.95 12.31
C GLU A 21 5.96 26.93 13.31
N GLN A 22 6.70 26.63 14.38
CA GLN A 22 6.26 25.72 15.42
C GLN A 22 4.98 26.21 16.10
N LEU A 23 4.86 27.50 16.34
CA LEU A 23 3.70 28.12 16.96
C LEU A 23 2.48 28.06 16.03
N ALA A 24 2.64 28.37 14.74
CA ALA A 24 1.58 28.27 13.75
C ALA A 24 1.09 26.81 13.61
N GLN A 25 2.01 25.84 13.59
CA GLN A 25 1.69 24.43 13.55
C GLN A 25 0.96 23.97 14.81
N TYR A 26 1.43 24.38 15.98
CA TYR A 26 0.78 24.07 17.26
C TYR A 26 -0.68 24.55 17.28
N PHE A 27 -0.96 25.78 16.86
CA PHE A 27 -2.32 26.29 16.79
C PHE A 27 -3.17 25.53 15.77
N TYR A 28 -2.59 25.16 14.62
CA TYR A 28 -3.25 24.37 13.60
C TYR A 28 -3.67 22.99 14.15
N GLU A 29 -2.77 22.29 14.82
CA GLU A 29 -3.02 20.98 15.42
C GLU A 29 -4.03 21.02 16.57
N LYS A 30 -4.12 22.16 17.26
CA LYS A 30 -5.14 22.41 18.30
C LYS A 30 -6.50 22.85 17.74
N GLY A 31 -6.62 23.06 16.43
CA GLY A 31 -7.84 23.57 15.81
C GLY A 31 -8.09 25.06 16.02
N ASP A 32 -7.12 25.82 16.57
CA ASP A 32 -7.20 27.29 16.68
C ASP A 32 -6.80 27.91 15.34
N PHE A 33 -7.69 27.72 14.34
CA PHE A 33 -7.41 28.12 12.97
C PHE A 33 -7.29 29.64 12.79
N GLU A 34 -7.86 30.47 13.68
CA GLU A 34 -7.65 31.91 13.62
C GLU A 34 -6.21 32.30 13.93
N LYS A 35 -5.59 31.73 14.97
CA LYS A 35 -4.19 31.99 15.28
C LYS A 35 -3.24 31.28 14.30
N ALA A 36 -3.57 30.07 13.87
CA ALA A 36 -2.80 29.35 12.86
C ALA A 36 -2.74 30.14 11.55
N LYS A 37 -3.88 30.69 11.10
CA LYS A 37 -3.99 31.56 9.92
C LYS A 37 -3.01 32.73 9.97
N LEU A 38 -3.01 33.48 11.07
CA LEU A 38 -2.12 34.63 11.22
C LEU A 38 -0.66 34.24 11.10
N GLY A 39 -0.27 33.14 11.75
CA GLY A 39 1.11 32.61 11.68
C GLY A 39 1.49 32.15 10.26
N TYR A 40 0.62 31.38 9.59
CA TYR A 40 0.91 30.89 8.24
C TYR A 40 0.85 32.00 7.18
N GLU A 41 -0.01 33.02 7.31
CA GLU A 41 0.01 34.18 6.43
C GLU A 41 1.34 34.94 6.52
N GLU A 42 1.90 35.12 7.74
CA GLU A 42 3.18 35.78 7.94
C GLU A 42 4.35 34.95 7.38
N LEU A 43 4.34 33.65 7.64
CA LEU A 43 5.31 32.72 7.06
C LEU A 43 5.26 32.71 5.54
N LEU A 44 4.06 32.71 4.95
CA LEU A 44 3.86 32.74 3.50
C LEU A 44 4.31 34.08 2.89
N LYS A 45 4.11 35.23 3.59
CA LYS A 45 4.68 36.50 3.16
C LYS A 45 6.19 36.48 3.12
N SER A 46 6.81 35.85 4.11
CA SER A 46 8.27 35.74 4.21
C SER A 46 8.87 34.80 3.17
N ILE A 47 8.19 33.68 2.88
CA ILE A 47 8.62 32.68 1.89
C ILE A 47 7.45 32.32 0.94
N PRO A 48 7.14 33.20 -0.05
CA PRO A 48 5.94 33.05 -0.90
C PRO A 48 5.88 31.76 -1.73
N GLN A 49 7.02 31.16 -2.05
CA GLN A 49 7.12 29.92 -2.81
C GLN A 49 6.95 28.65 -1.96
N ASN A 50 6.95 28.75 -0.63
CA ASN A 50 6.75 27.58 0.23
C ASN A 50 5.35 27.00 0.05
N SER A 51 5.28 25.77 -0.48
CA SER A 51 4.01 25.11 -0.76
C SER A 51 3.30 24.66 0.51
N GLN A 52 4.03 24.31 1.56
CA GLN A 52 3.44 23.90 2.83
C GLN A 52 2.74 25.07 3.52
N TYR A 53 3.39 26.22 3.64
CA TYR A 53 2.77 27.40 4.24
C TYR A 53 1.55 27.86 3.45
N PHE A 54 1.66 27.81 2.11
CA PHE A 54 0.54 28.10 1.23
C PHE A 54 -0.66 27.18 1.51
N LEU A 55 -0.47 25.87 1.49
CA LEU A 55 -1.55 24.91 1.70
C LEU A 55 -2.13 25.05 3.11
N ARG A 56 -1.30 25.24 4.14
CA ARG A 56 -1.78 25.48 5.52
C ARG A 56 -2.60 26.76 5.63
N THR A 57 -2.22 27.85 4.92
CA THR A 57 -3.00 29.07 4.86
C THR A 57 -4.37 28.82 4.23
N ILE A 58 -4.41 28.07 3.11
CA ILE A 58 -5.67 27.69 2.45
C ILE A 58 -6.54 26.83 3.39
N ASP A 59 -5.95 25.82 4.03
CA ASP A 59 -6.68 24.97 4.98
C ASP A 59 -7.29 25.81 6.11
N CYS A 60 -6.56 26.78 6.68
CA CYS A 60 -7.09 27.67 7.71
C CYS A 60 -8.27 28.50 7.19
N TYR A 61 -8.17 29.08 5.99
CA TYR A 61 -9.30 29.81 5.39
C TYR A 61 -10.52 28.90 5.22
N GLN A 62 -10.33 27.68 4.74
CA GLN A 62 -11.40 26.71 4.52
C GLN A 62 -12.07 26.30 5.84
N GLN A 63 -11.28 26.03 6.90
CA GLN A 63 -11.80 25.69 8.22
C GLN A 63 -12.59 26.87 8.84
N LEU A 64 -12.18 28.09 8.57
CA LEU A 64 -12.87 29.30 9.01
C LEU A 64 -14.01 29.74 8.07
N GLN A 65 -14.33 28.93 7.06
CA GLN A 65 -15.34 29.21 6.02
C GLN A 65 -15.07 30.53 5.25
N GLN A 66 -13.82 30.98 5.21
CA GLN A 66 -13.37 32.14 4.45
C GLN A 66 -13.07 31.76 2.99
N TYR A 67 -14.06 31.17 2.31
CA TYR A 67 -13.89 30.52 1.01
C TYR A 67 -13.44 31.46 -0.09
N ASP A 68 -13.88 32.71 -0.07
CA ASP A 68 -13.48 33.74 -1.05
C ASP A 68 -11.98 34.09 -0.93
N LEU A 69 -11.47 34.14 0.31
CA LEU A 69 -10.03 34.34 0.56
C LEU A 69 -9.22 33.17 0.10
N ALA A 70 -9.68 31.92 0.39
CA ALA A 70 -9.08 30.73 -0.10
C ALA A 70 -9.00 30.71 -1.63
N GLU A 71 -10.13 30.92 -2.31
CA GLU A 71 -10.19 30.93 -3.78
C GLU A 71 -9.26 31.98 -4.39
N LYS A 72 -9.33 33.23 -3.92
CA LYS A 72 -8.47 34.31 -4.40
C LYS A 72 -6.98 33.95 -4.26
N THR A 73 -6.61 33.39 -3.11
CA THR A 73 -5.21 33.00 -2.82
C THR A 73 -4.76 31.89 -3.73
N ILE A 74 -5.60 30.84 -3.94
CA ILE A 74 -5.29 29.74 -4.83
C ILE A 74 -5.18 30.22 -6.28
N GLN A 75 -6.13 31.01 -6.75
CA GLN A 75 -6.14 31.54 -8.13
C GLN A 75 -4.93 32.44 -8.41
N THR A 76 -4.53 33.27 -7.43
CA THR A 76 -3.33 34.11 -7.56
C THR A 76 -2.08 33.22 -7.78
N ARG A 77 -1.92 32.17 -6.98
CA ARG A 77 -0.80 31.24 -7.14
C ARG A 77 -0.89 30.44 -8.45
N TYR A 78 -2.08 29.96 -8.80
CA TYR A 78 -2.30 29.22 -10.05
C TYR A 78 -1.97 30.09 -11.28
N SER A 79 -2.40 31.35 -11.28
CA SER A 79 -2.09 32.27 -12.38
C SER A 79 -0.59 32.49 -12.58
N LYS A 80 0.18 32.49 -11.48
CA LYS A 80 1.63 32.73 -11.49
C LYS A 80 2.43 31.49 -11.86
N TYR A 81 2.10 30.33 -11.30
CA TYR A 81 2.95 29.14 -11.39
C TYR A 81 2.35 28.01 -12.25
N LYS A 82 1.07 28.08 -12.61
CA LYS A 82 0.35 27.11 -13.44
C LYS A 82 0.43 25.64 -12.93
N GLN A 83 0.60 25.45 -11.62
CA GLN A 83 0.67 24.13 -10.99
C GLN A 83 -0.72 23.48 -11.00
N ALA A 84 -0.87 22.38 -11.75
CA ALA A 84 -2.18 21.78 -12.04
C ALA A 84 -2.90 21.22 -10.79
N PHE A 85 -2.16 20.79 -9.76
CA PHE A 85 -2.77 20.33 -8.50
C PHE A 85 -3.62 21.42 -7.80
N LEU A 86 -3.36 22.72 -8.08
CA LEU A 86 -4.14 23.81 -7.54
C LEU A 86 -5.59 23.82 -8.05
N LEU A 87 -5.86 23.19 -9.19
CA LEU A 87 -7.23 22.98 -9.67
C LEU A 87 -8.01 22.07 -8.70
N VAL A 88 -7.34 21.10 -8.09
CA VAL A 88 -7.96 20.25 -7.05
C VAL A 88 -8.31 21.09 -5.82
N GLU A 89 -7.40 21.98 -5.40
CA GLU A 89 -7.65 22.87 -4.27
C GLU A 89 -8.83 23.84 -4.52
N ILE A 90 -8.95 24.39 -5.73
CA ILE A 90 -10.11 25.22 -6.11
C ILE A 90 -11.39 24.38 -6.11
N GLY A 91 -11.34 23.18 -6.71
CA GLY A 91 -12.48 22.27 -6.74
C GLY A 91 -12.96 21.91 -5.34
N TYR A 92 -12.02 21.59 -4.44
CA TYR A 92 -12.33 21.29 -3.04
C TYR A 92 -12.95 22.47 -2.31
N ASN A 93 -12.45 23.68 -2.56
CA ASN A 93 -13.03 24.90 -2.01
C ASN A 93 -14.50 25.12 -2.43
N TRP A 94 -14.87 24.72 -3.65
CA TRP A 94 -16.25 24.72 -4.11
C TRP A 94 -17.08 23.56 -3.53
N GLN A 95 -16.47 22.40 -3.31
CA GLN A 95 -17.13 21.27 -2.66
C GLN A 95 -17.52 21.60 -1.21
N LEU A 96 -16.64 22.29 -0.46
CA LEU A 96 -16.95 22.76 0.90
C LEU A 96 -18.14 23.74 0.92
N GLN A 97 -18.33 24.49 -0.15
CA GLN A 97 -19.49 25.38 -0.35
C GLN A 97 -20.72 24.63 -0.90
N LYS A 98 -20.67 23.29 -0.97
CA LYS A 98 -21.74 22.44 -1.52
C LYS A 98 -22.09 22.73 -3.00
N ASN A 99 -21.15 23.30 -3.75
CA ASN A 99 -21.29 23.53 -5.19
C ASN A 99 -20.61 22.41 -5.99
N GLU A 100 -21.26 21.26 -6.02
CA GLU A 100 -20.73 20.04 -6.65
C GLU A 100 -20.44 20.23 -8.15
N ALA A 101 -21.25 21.03 -8.84
CA ALA A 101 -21.06 21.27 -10.27
C ALA A 101 -19.76 21.99 -10.57
N LYS A 102 -19.43 23.04 -9.81
CA LYS A 102 -18.14 23.75 -9.93
C LYS A 102 -16.98 22.88 -9.47
N ALA A 103 -17.12 22.19 -8.33
CA ALA A 103 -16.11 21.27 -7.84
C ALA A 103 -15.71 20.23 -8.92
N LYS A 104 -16.71 19.53 -9.48
CA LYS A 104 -16.51 18.58 -10.56
C LYS A 104 -15.82 19.20 -11.78
N SER A 105 -16.23 20.41 -12.18
CA SER A 105 -15.59 21.10 -13.31
C SER A 105 -14.10 21.31 -13.11
N TYR A 106 -13.66 21.70 -11.91
CA TYR A 106 -12.24 21.87 -11.61
C TYR A 106 -11.50 20.55 -11.50
N TYR A 107 -12.12 19.49 -10.96
CA TYR A 107 -11.54 18.15 -10.91
C TYR A 107 -11.32 17.58 -12.31
N GLU A 108 -12.27 17.75 -13.22
CA GLU A 108 -12.09 17.34 -14.63
C GLU A 108 -11.01 18.16 -15.34
N GLN A 109 -10.85 19.46 -15.03
CA GLN A 109 -9.74 20.26 -15.54
C GLN A 109 -8.38 19.76 -15.03
N ALA A 110 -8.30 19.30 -13.77
CA ALA A 110 -7.10 18.68 -13.23
C ALA A 110 -6.76 17.39 -13.99
N LEU A 111 -7.75 16.51 -14.25
CA LEU A 111 -7.56 15.30 -15.06
C LEU A 111 -7.14 15.63 -16.49
N GLU A 112 -7.70 16.69 -17.09
CA GLU A 112 -7.30 17.14 -18.42
C GLU A 112 -5.84 17.63 -18.45
N SER A 113 -5.32 18.18 -17.35
CA SER A 113 -3.91 18.53 -17.25
C SER A 113 -3.00 17.31 -17.30
N ILE A 114 -3.43 16.16 -16.74
CA ILE A 114 -2.70 14.88 -16.88
C ILE A 114 -2.67 14.43 -18.34
N ARG A 115 -3.79 14.57 -19.08
CA ARG A 115 -3.81 14.22 -20.51
C ARG A 115 -2.84 15.02 -21.34
N LYS A 116 -2.58 16.26 -20.96
CA LYS A 116 -1.60 17.13 -21.63
C LYS A 116 -0.15 16.86 -21.21
N ASN A 117 0.04 16.52 -19.94
CA ASN A 117 1.32 16.19 -19.34
C ASN A 117 1.15 15.10 -18.28
N PRO A 118 1.41 13.81 -18.57
CA PRO A 118 1.21 12.70 -17.63
C PRO A 118 1.94 12.86 -16.30
N ASN A 119 3.06 13.57 -16.25
CA ASN A 119 3.82 13.82 -15.00
C ASN A 119 3.05 14.66 -13.96
N GLU A 120 2.02 15.39 -14.37
CA GLU A 120 1.15 16.13 -13.43
C GLU A 120 0.37 15.17 -12.50
N VAL A 121 0.30 13.88 -12.82
CA VAL A 121 -0.37 12.87 -11.99
C VAL A 121 0.11 12.87 -10.56
N TYR A 122 1.41 13.00 -10.32
CA TYR A 122 1.96 12.94 -8.96
C TYR A 122 1.41 14.05 -8.05
N GLY A 123 1.35 15.27 -8.56
CA GLY A 123 0.80 16.41 -7.81
C GLY A 123 -0.71 16.34 -7.66
N ILE A 124 -1.42 15.98 -8.74
CA ILE A 124 -2.88 15.96 -8.78
C ILE A 124 -3.43 14.81 -7.94
N ALA A 125 -2.92 13.59 -8.08
CA ALA A 125 -3.37 12.44 -7.30
C ALA A 125 -3.13 12.66 -5.80
N ASN A 126 -1.92 13.12 -5.42
CA ASN A 126 -1.63 13.46 -4.02
C ASN A 126 -2.55 14.55 -3.45
N ALA A 127 -2.95 15.54 -4.26
CA ALA A 127 -3.91 16.55 -3.82
C ALA A 127 -5.30 15.93 -3.59
N PHE A 128 -5.78 15.07 -4.47
CA PHE A 128 -7.03 14.34 -4.29
C PHE A 128 -7.01 13.44 -3.06
N GLU A 129 -5.92 12.69 -2.85
CA GLU A 129 -5.75 11.81 -1.67
C GLU A 129 -5.79 12.61 -0.36
N LYS A 130 -5.06 13.72 -0.28
CA LYS A 130 -5.05 14.59 0.91
C LYS A 130 -6.42 15.18 1.25
N LYS A 131 -7.26 15.40 0.26
CA LYS A 131 -8.65 15.89 0.45
C LYS A 131 -9.66 14.74 0.56
N VAL A 132 -9.20 13.48 0.59
CA VAL A 132 -10.03 12.26 0.65
C VAL A 132 -11.04 12.17 -0.52
N ILE A 133 -10.65 12.68 -1.68
CA ILE A 133 -11.43 12.61 -2.93
C ILE A 133 -10.94 11.39 -3.73
N LEU A 134 -11.04 10.21 -3.11
CA LEU A 134 -10.33 9.00 -3.50
C LEU A 134 -10.69 8.50 -4.91
N GLU A 135 -11.96 8.66 -5.33
CA GLU A 135 -12.37 8.25 -6.68
C GLU A 135 -11.68 9.05 -7.78
N TYR A 136 -11.44 10.36 -7.54
CA TYR A 136 -10.68 11.19 -8.47
C TYR A 136 -9.18 10.91 -8.41
N ALA A 137 -8.63 10.53 -7.25
CA ALA A 137 -7.25 10.05 -7.15
C ALA A 137 -7.04 8.79 -8.01
N VAL A 138 -7.94 7.81 -7.93
CA VAL A 138 -7.92 6.61 -8.80
C VAL A 138 -8.01 7.01 -10.28
N LYS A 139 -8.92 7.91 -10.65
CA LYS A 139 -9.04 8.39 -12.04
C LYS A 139 -7.76 9.08 -12.53
N ALA A 140 -7.09 9.83 -11.66
CA ALA A 140 -5.82 10.49 -12.00
C ALA A 140 -4.74 9.46 -12.35
N TYR A 141 -4.56 8.43 -11.52
CA TYR A 141 -3.63 7.35 -11.79
C TYR A 141 -3.98 6.56 -13.04
N GLN A 142 -5.26 6.20 -13.20
CA GLN A 142 -5.73 5.52 -14.41
C GLN A 142 -5.48 6.33 -15.68
N THR A 143 -5.73 7.65 -15.63
CA THR A 143 -5.52 8.54 -16.78
C THR A 143 -4.05 8.54 -17.20
N ALA A 144 -3.12 8.64 -16.27
CA ALA A 144 -1.69 8.62 -16.58
C ALA A 144 -1.23 7.26 -17.13
N ALA A 145 -1.64 6.16 -16.49
CA ALA A 145 -1.28 4.81 -16.92
C ALA A 145 -1.84 4.44 -18.32
N GLN A 146 -3.00 4.99 -18.71
CA GLN A 146 -3.56 4.80 -20.05
C GLN A 146 -2.78 5.56 -21.13
N LEU A 147 -2.13 6.66 -20.78
CA LEU A 147 -1.40 7.50 -21.73
C LEU A 147 0.03 6.99 -21.97
N ASP A 148 0.63 6.43 -20.94
CA ASP A 148 2.01 5.94 -21.00
C ASP A 148 2.16 4.72 -20.08
N ALA A 149 2.44 3.57 -20.67
CA ALA A 149 2.60 2.30 -19.99
C ALA A 149 3.81 2.25 -19.03
N THR A 150 4.69 3.25 -19.06
CA THR A 150 5.78 3.37 -18.06
C THR A 150 5.27 3.80 -16.69
N PHE A 151 4.08 4.41 -16.62
CA PHE A 151 3.42 4.73 -15.35
C PHE A 151 2.69 3.49 -14.81
N ASN A 152 3.24 2.90 -13.77
CA ASN A 152 2.56 1.86 -13.00
C ASN A 152 2.17 2.39 -11.62
N PHE A 153 0.87 2.47 -11.37
CA PHE A 153 0.29 2.91 -10.10
C PHE A 153 -0.61 1.85 -9.47
N ASN A 154 -0.43 0.58 -9.85
CA ASN A 154 -1.27 -0.51 -9.35
C ASN A 154 -1.25 -0.58 -7.81
N TYR A 155 -0.08 -0.44 -7.20
CA TYR A 155 0.04 -0.45 -5.74
C TYR A 155 -0.79 0.67 -5.08
N GLN A 156 -0.66 1.91 -5.57
CA GLN A 156 -1.40 3.07 -5.06
C GLN A 156 -2.91 2.90 -5.28
N MET A 157 -3.30 2.49 -6.49
CA MET A 157 -4.72 2.25 -6.81
C MET A 157 -5.33 1.15 -5.96
N ALA A 158 -4.60 0.06 -5.70
CA ALA A 158 -5.08 -1.01 -4.84
C ALA A 158 -5.37 -0.52 -3.42
N LEU A 159 -4.47 0.29 -2.83
CA LEU A 159 -4.71 0.91 -1.52
C LEU A 159 -5.95 1.80 -1.52
N LEU A 160 -6.14 2.61 -2.57
CA LEU A 160 -7.31 3.48 -2.71
C LEU A 160 -8.60 2.67 -2.88
N TYR A 161 -8.57 1.56 -3.63
CA TYR A 161 -9.73 0.66 -3.72
C TYR A 161 -10.08 0.05 -2.36
N GLY A 162 -9.10 -0.29 -1.54
CA GLY A 162 -9.33 -0.73 -0.16
C GLY A 162 -10.04 0.33 0.69
N GLN A 163 -9.57 1.59 0.64
CA GLN A 163 -10.21 2.70 1.34
C GLN A 163 -11.63 3.00 0.82
N LEU A 164 -11.92 2.72 -0.44
CA LEU A 164 -13.24 2.85 -1.06
C LEU A 164 -14.16 1.64 -0.80
N GLY A 165 -13.71 0.61 -0.07
CA GLY A 165 -14.45 -0.62 0.15
C GLY A 165 -14.63 -1.49 -1.10
N LYS A 166 -13.83 -1.26 -2.16
CA LYS A 166 -13.90 -2.00 -3.43
C LYS A 166 -12.95 -3.21 -3.38
N THR A 167 -13.26 -4.17 -2.52
CA THR A 167 -12.39 -5.31 -2.19
C THR A 167 -11.93 -6.11 -3.40
N ASP A 168 -12.82 -6.45 -4.34
CA ASP A 168 -12.46 -7.24 -5.53
C ASP A 168 -11.48 -6.49 -6.44
N LEU A 169 -11.67 -5.17 -6.60
CA LEU A 169 -10.74 -4.33 -7.37
C LEU A 169 -9.38 -4.21 -6.67
N MET A 170 -9.38 -4.05 -5.34
CA MET A 170 -8.15 -4.01 -4.55
C MET A 170 -7.35 -5.30 -4.74
N ILE A 171 -7.97 -6.46 -4.54
CA ILE A 171 -7.34 -7.77 -4.69
C ILE A 171 -6.78 -7.93 -6.12
N THR A 172 -7.61 -7.70 -7.12
CA THR A 172 -7.20 -7.86 -8.52
C THR A 172 -6.00 -6.98 -8.85
N THR A 173 -6.03 -5.71 -8.41
CA THR A 173 -4.98 -4.74 -8.70
C THR A 173 -3.67 -5.07 -7.95
N PHE A 174 -3.75 -5.56 -6.70
CA PHE A 174 -2.57 -6.07 -5.99
C PHE A 174 -1.95 -7.29 -6.68
N LEU A 175 -2.78 -8.24 -7.12
CA LEU A 175 -2.29 -9.42 -7.83
C LEU A 175 -1.67 -9.05 -9.18
N ASP A 176 -2.25 -8.09 -9.90
CA ASP A 176 -1.65 -7.56 -11.14
C ASP A 176 -0.29 -6.91 -10.89
N GLU A 177 -0.17 -6.12 -9.81
CA GLU A 177 1.12 -5.53 -9.41
C GLU A 177 2.16 -6.58 -9.09
N ALA A 178 1.80 -7.60 -8.31
CA ALA A 178 2.71 -8.66 -7.92
C ALA A 178 3.21 -9.48 -9.13
N PHE A 179 2.36 -9.67 -10.13
CA PHE A 179 2.70 -10.41 -11.35
C PHE A 179 3.60 -9.60 -12.29
N ILE A 180 3.27 -8.31 -12.48
CA ILE A 180 4.05 -7.40 -13.36
C ILE A 180 5.41 -7.07 -12.75
N ASN A 181 5.47 -6.90 -11.41
CA ASN A 181 6.66 -6.53 -10.66
C ASN A 181 6.96 -7.55 -9.55
N PRO A 182 7.56 -8.71 -9.89
CA PRO A 182 7.82 -9.78 -8.91
C PRO A 182 8.64 -9.35 -7.69
N GLN A 183 9.48 -8.31 -7.83
CA GLN A 183 10.21 -7.73 -6.70
C GLN A 183 9.30 -7.14 -5.61
N ASN A 184 8.07 -6.76 -5.95
CA ASN A 184 7.06 -6.25 -5.02
C ASN A 184 6.23 -7.38 -4.38
N SER A 185 6.44 -8.64 -4.78
CA SER A 185 5.62 -9.80 -4.36
C SER A 185 5.51 -9.90 -2.84
N ASN A 186 6.63 -9.83 -2.11
CA ASN A 186 6.63 -9.90 -0.65
C ASN A 186 5.86 -8.74 0.00
N LEU A 187 5.99 -7.53 -0.56
CA LEU A 187 5.24 -6.37 -0.09
C LEU A 187 3.73 -6.58 -0.28
N ILE A 188 3.33 -7.11 -1.44
CA ILE A 188 1.92 -7.39 -1.74
C ILE A 188 1.38 -8.50 -0.82
N GLN A 189 2.12 -9.59 -0.64
CA GLN A 189 1.73 -10.66 0.28
C GLN A 189 1.54 -10.13 1.69
N HIS A 190 2.44 -9.27 2.17
CA HIS A 190 2.30 -8.64 3.49
C HIS A 190 1.04 -7.76 3.59
N GLN A 191 0.72 -6.97 2.54
CA GLN A 191 -0.52 -6.18 2.53
C GLN A 191 -1.76 -7.09 2.54
N LEU A 192 -1.79 -8.12 1.71
CA LEU A 192 -2.91 -9.08 1.65
C LEU A 192 -3.08 -9.82 2.99
N SER A 193 -1.98 -10.24 3.64
CA SER A 193 -2.02 -10.88 4.97
C SER A 193 -2.66 -9.98 6.03
N ARG A 194 -2.40 -8.67 6.00
CA ARG A 194 -3.02 -7.71 6.94
C ARG A 194 -4.54 -7.67 6.81
N TYR A 195 -5.07 -7.78 5.59
CA TYR A 195 -6.53 -7.84 5.37
C TYR A 195 -7.12 -9.20 5.73
N MET A 196 -6.32 -10.29 5.69
CA MET A 196 -6.75 -11.63 6.11
C MET A 196 -6.72 -11.83 7.63
N SER A 197 -6.09 -10.94 8.39
CA SER A 197 -5.89 -11.11 9.84
C SER A 197 -7.15 -10.88 10.69
N ASP A 198 -8.25 -10.42 10.10
CA ASP A 198 -9.53 -10.28 10.79
C ASP A 198 -10.25 -11.64 10.78
N GLU A 199 -10.08 -12.39 11.88
CA GLU A 199 -10.71 -13.71 12.05
C GLU A 199 -12.25 -13.63 12.12
N SER A 200 -12.81 -12.45 12.40
CA SER A 200 -14.26 -12.24 12.50
C SER A 200 -14.92 -12.09 11.14
N ASP A 201 -14.18 -11.73 10.09
CA ASP A 201 -14.67 -11.55 8.72
C ASP A 201 -13.82 -12.30 7.70
N THR A 202 -14.30 -13.46 7.26
CA THR A 202 -13.64 -14.30 6.24
C THR A 202 -13.87 -13.81 4.81
N SER A 203 -14.69 -12.78 4.59
CA SER A 203 -15.12 -12.35 3.25
C SER A 203 -13.96 -11.95 2.35
N PHE A 204 -12.93 -11.29 2.93
CA PHE A 204 -11.71 -10.94 2.21
C PHE A 204 -10.93 -12.18 1.78
N SER A 205 -10.72 -13.13 2.70
CA SER A 205 -10.01 -14.39 2.43
C SER A 205 -10.71 -15.21 1.34
N ASP A 206 -12.05 -15.25 1.36
CA ASP A 206 -12.84 -15.94 0.34
C ASP A 206 -12.73 -15.27 -1.04
N SER A 207 -12.77 -13.93 -1.08
CA SER A 207 -12.56 -13.14 -2.32
C SER A 207 -11.16 -13.35 -2.88
N LEU A 208 -10.13 -13.32 -2.04
CA LEU A 208 -8.74 -13.55 -2.45
C LEU A 208 -8.54 -14.97 -2.98
N LYS A 209 -9.06 -15.98 -2.26
CA LYS A 209 -9.03 -17.37 -2.70
C LYS A 209 -9.66 -17.56 -4.07
N LYS A 210 -10.85 -17.00 -4.26
CA LYS A 210 -11.56 -17.04 -5.55
C LYS A 210 -10.73 -16.40 -6.66
N ALA A 211 -10.15 -15.24 -6.41
CA ALA A 211 -9.32 -14.54 -7.38
C ALA A 211 -8.08 -15.37 -7.76
N LEU A 212 -7.38 -15.96 -6.79
CA LEU A 212 -6.21 -16.81 -7.02
C LEU A 212 -6.54 -18.08 -7.80
N ILE A 213 -7.64 -18.77 -7.46
CA ILE A 213 -8.10 -19.96 -8.19
C ILE A 213 -8.42 -19.60 -9.65
N LEU A 214 -9.10 -18.48 -9.90
CA LEU A 214 -9.39 -18.03 -11.26
C LEU A 214 -8.12 -17.73 -12.06
N ARG A 215 -7.10 -17.15 -11.42
CA ARG A 215 -5.79 -16.87 -12.05
C ARG A 215 -5.07 -18.17 -12.42
N THR A 216 -4.98 -19.15 -11.50
CA THR A 216 -4.34 -20.44 -11.77
C THR A 216 -5.04 -21.25 -12.86
N GLN A 217 -6.36 -21.07 -13.01
CA GLN A 217 -7.12 -21.74 -14.08
C GLN A 217 -6.95 -21.07 -15.44
N LYS A 218 -6.85 -19.74 -15.45
CA LYS A 218 -6.77 -18.94 -16.67
C LYS A 218 -5.36 -18.89 -17.24
N ASP A 219 -4.37 -18.86 -16.38
CA ASP A 219 -2.95 -18.71 -16.73
C ASP A 219 -2.16 -19.85 -16.07
N GLN A 220 -1.35 -20.54 -16.89
CA GLN A 220 -0.51 -21.66 -16.43
C GLN A 220 0.85 -21.20 -15.88
N ASP A 221 1.06 -19.92 -15.62
CA ASP A 221 2.29 -19.43 -15.01
C ASP A 221 2.43 -20.00 -13.58
N ILE A 222 3.64 -20.45 -13.27
CA ILE A 222 4.00 -21.00 -11.95
C ILE A 222 3.76 -19.99 -10.84
N PHE A 223 3.91 -18.71 -11.12
CA PHE A 223 3.66 -17.61 -10.20
C PHE A 223 2.30 -17.73 -9.49
N TRP A 224 1.24 -18.07 -10.23
CA TRP A 224 -0.10 -18.20 -9.63
C TRP A 224 -0.22 -19.41 -8.71
N ASN A 225 0.46 -20.50 -9.01
CA ASN A 225 0.54 -21.63 -8.09
C ASN A 225 1.31 -21.27 -6.81
N GLN A 226 2.41 -20.49 -6.92
CA GLN A 226 3.17 -20.00 -5.76
C GLN A 226 2.30 -19.10 -4.87
N TYR A 227 1.53 -18.16 -5.47
CA TYR A 227 0.63 -17.30 -4.71
C TYR A 227 -0.53 -18.06 -4.06
N LEU A 228 -1.07 -19.07 -4.74
CA LEU A 228 -2.13 -19.90 -4.17
C LEU A 228 -1.60 -20.83 -3.07
N SER A 229 -0.37 -21.34 -3.21
CA SER A 229 0.33 -22.08 -2.16
C SER A 229 0.52 -21.19 -0.93
N TRP A 230 1.12 -20.00 -1.11
CA TRP A 230 1.26 -19.01 -0.05
C TRP A 230 -0.07 -18.73 0.67
N PHE A 231 -1.16 -18.51 -0.07
CA PHE A 231 -2.48 -18.27 0.51
C PHE A 231 -2.92 -19.44 1.40
N TYR A 232 -2.78 -20.69 0.93
CA TYR A 232 -3.15 -21.87 1.71
C TYR A 232 -2.27 -22.05 2.96
N VAL A 233 -0.99 -21.69 2.89
CA VAL A 233 -0.09 -21.67 4.06
C VAL A 233 -0.59 -20.67 5.09
N GLN A 234 -0.97 -19.44 4.68
CA GLN A 234 -1.53 -18.44 5.58
C GLN A 234 -2.84 -18.91 6.26
N GLN A 235 -3.62 -19.75 5.58
CA GLN A 235 -4.85 -20.35 6.12
C GLN A 235 -4.59 -21.67 6.86
N LYS A 236 -3.33 -22.06 7.04
CA LYS A 236 -2.92 -23.36 7.62
C LYS A 236 -3.52 -24.58 6.91
N GLU A 237 -3.86 -24.44 5.62
CA GLU A 237 -4.40 -25.51 4.79
C GLU A 237 -3.27 -26.24 4.04
N PHE A 238 -2.30 -26.84 4.77
CA PHE A 238 -1.04 -27.35 4.21
C PHE A 238 -1.23 -28.43 3.15
N GLY A 239 -2.23 -29.28 3.28
CA GLY A 239 -2.54 -30.28 2.22
C GLY A 239 -2.92 -29.63 0.88
N LYS A 240 -3.63 -28.46 0.90
CA LYS A 240 -3.97 -27.73 -0.31
C LYS A 240 -2.77 -26.96 -0.86
N ALA A 241 -1.92 -26.40 0.01
CA ALA A 241 -0.66 -25.80 -0.38
C ALA A 241 0.22 -26.83 -1.10
N PHE A 242 0.30 -28.04 -0.55
CA PHE A 242 1.07 -29.14 -1.14
C PHE A 242 0.61 -29.53 -2.55
N ILE A 243 -0.68 -29.48 -2.86
CA ILE A 243 -1.17 -29.70 -4.22
C ILE A 243 -0.55 -28.68 -5.20
N GLN A 244 -0.40 -27.43 -4.77
CA GLN A 244 0.21 -26.38 -5.59
C GLN A 244 1.73 -26.63 -5.74
N GLU A 245 2.42 -26.92 -4.65
CA GLU A 245 3.85 -27.22 -4.67
C GLU A 245 4.18 -28.44 -5.54
N LYS A 246 3.37 -29.51 -5.48
CA LYS A 246 3.50 -30.65 -6.41
C LYS A 246 3.33 -30.23 -7.88
N ALA A 247 2.41 -29.32 -8.17
CA ALA A 247 2.20 -28.83 -9.53
C ALA A 247 3.40 -27.98 -10.02
N ILE A 248 3.99 -27.18 -9.14
CA ILE A 248 5.22 -26.41 -9.42
C ILE A 248 6.37 -27.36 -9.69
N TYR A 249 6.64 -28.30 -8.78
CA TYR A 249 7.74 -29.26 -8.90
C TYR A 249 7.65 -30.12 -10.16
N LYS A 250 6.44 -30.57 -10.56
CA LYS A 250 6.25 -31.33 -11.80
C LYS A 250 6.60 -30.56 -13.06
N ARG A 251 6.44 -29.24 -13.05
CA ARG A 251 6.77 -28.37 -14.20
C ARG A 251 8.24 -27.98 -14.22
N ASN A 252 8.81 -27.77 -13.03
CA ASN A 252 10.19 -27.37 -12.85
C ASN A 252 10.81 -28.11 -11.63
N PRO A 253 11.37 -29.32 -11.83
CA PRO A 253 11.87 -30.16 -10.74
C PRO A 253 13.28 -29.70 -10.29
N GLU A 254 13.42 -28.46 -9.81
CA GLU A 254 14.72 -27.91 -9.38
C GLU A 254 15.03 -28.21 -7.91
N SER A 255 14.07 -28.03 -7.02
CA SER A 255 14.30 -28.14 -5.57
C SER A 255 13.05 -28.65 -4.86
N LEU A 256 13.26 -29.43 -3.80
CA LEU A 256 12.23 -29.88 -2.88
C LEU A 256 12.23 -29.08 -1.56
N ALA A 257 13.07 -28.05 -1.44
CA ALA A 257 13.24 -27.29 -0.20
C ALA A 257 11.93 -26.67 0.30
N GLU A 258 11.14 -26.08 -0.60
CA GLU A 258 9.84 -25.49 -0.26
C GLU A 258 8.85 -26.54 0.24
N ILE A 259 8.88 -27.75 -0.36
CA ILE A 259 8.02 -28.87 0.06
C ILE A 259 8.47 -29.41 1.42
N VAL A 260 9.78 -29.48 1.69
CA VAL A 260 10.30 -29.85 3.02
C VAL A 260 9.86 -28.82 4.08
N SER A 261 10.01 -27.54 3.77
CA SER A 261 9.56 -26.45 4.66
C SER A 261 8.06 -26.53 4.94
N LEU A 262 7.26 -26.82 3.92
CA LEU A 262 5.81 -27.03 4.08
C LEU A 262 5.49 -28.21 5.00
N GLY A 263 6.24 -29.31 4.88
CA GLY A 263 6.11 -30.46 5.78
C GLY A 263 6.43 -30.12 7.23
N GLN A 264 7.49 -29.34 7.46
CA GLN A 264 7.84 -28.84 8.79
C GLN A 264 6.72 -27.96 9.37
N MET A 265 6.21 -26.99 8.61
CA MET A 265 5.09 -26.14 9.07
C MET A 265 3.85 -26.98 9.42
N ALA A 266 3.55 -28.02 8.65
CA ALA A 266 2.44 -28.92 8.96
C ALA A 266 2.65 -29.69 10.28
N ILE A 267 3.89 -30.05 10.63
CA ILE A 267 4.24 -30.66 11.93
C ILE A 267 4.02 -29.66 13.06
N GLU A 268 4.52 -28.42 12.91
CA GLU A 268 4.40 -27.37 13.91
C GLU A 268 2.95 -27.04 14.25
N GLU A 269 2.04 -27.24 13.29
CA GLU A 269 0.59 -27.03 13.46
C GLU A 269 -0.19 -28.36 13.73
N ASP A 270 0.51 -29.42 14.16
CA ASP A 270 -0.06 -30.73 14.52
C ASP A 270 -0.83 -31.44 13.38
N GLN A 271 -0.64 -31.06 12.13
CA GLN A 271 -1.30 -31.66 10.96
C GLN A 271 -0.53 -32.89 10.46
N THR A 272 -0.52 -33.95 11.26
CA THR A 272 0.30 -35.18 11.07
C THR A 272 0.08 -35.86 9.73
N GLU A 273 -1.19 -35.94 9.28
CA GLU A 273 -1.53 -36.58 8.01
C GLU A 273 -0.94 -35.83 6.83
N ALA A 274 -1.14 -34.49 6.82
CA ALA A 274 -0.57 -33.63 5.81
C ALA A 274 0.97 -33.70 5.81
N ALA A 275 1.61 -33.59 6.99
CA ALA A 275 3.05 -33.67 7.14
C ALA A 275 3.60 -35.03 6.61
N THR A 276 2.92 -36.14 6.91
CA THR A 276 3.33 -37.47 6.44
C THR A 276 3.23 -37.56 4.92
N GLU A 277 2.17 -37.08 4.31
CA GLU A 277 2.01 -37.03 2.84
C GLU A 277 3.08 -36.18 2.17
N ILE A 278 3.29 -34.96 2.72
CA ILE A 278 4.25 -34.01 2.17
C ILE A 278 5.68 -34.54 2.21
N LEU A 279 6.14 -34.99 3.38
CA LEU A 279 7.50 -35.47 3.57
C LEU A 279 7.71 -36.85 2.89
N GLY A 280 6.67 -37.67 2.81
CA GLY A 280 6.68 -38.92 2.03
C GLY A 280 6.98 -38.66 0.56
N PHE A 281 6.30 -37.65 -0.03
CA PHE A 281 6.59 -37.24 -1.40
C PHE A 281 8.03 -36.76 -1.58
N VAL A 282 8.59 -36.02 -0.60
CA VAL A 282 10.00 -35.59 -0.65
C VAL A 282 10.92 -36.84 -0.70
N LEU A 283 10.70 -37.83 0.16
CA LEU A 283 11.51 -39.02 0.22
C LEU A 283 11.47 -39.85 -1.08
N GLU A 284 10.32 -39.87 -1.76
CA GLU A 284 10.13 -40.58 -3.02
C GLU A 284 10.80 -39.89 -4.22
N ASN A 285 10.99 -38.56 -4.17
CA ASN A 285 11.40 -37.78 -5.32
C ASN A 285 12.81 -37.16 -5.19
N THR A 286 13.43 -37.16 -3.99
CA THR A 286 14.80 -36.67 -3.82
C THR A 286 15.84 -37.78 -4.00
N LYS A 287 17.01 -37.35 -4.53
CA LYS A 287 18.25 -38.18 -4.50
C LYS A 287 19.34 -37.47 -3.69
N ASP A 288 19.05 -36.27 -3.22
CA ASP A 288 19.97 -35.50 -2.38
C ASP A 288 19.97 -36.04 -0.96
N LEU A 289 21.16 -36.39 -0.45
CA LEU A 289 21.31 -37.01 0.86
C LEU A 289 20.91 -36.09 2.00
N GLU A 290 21.17 -34.80 1.88
CA GLU A 290 20.83 -33.80 2.91
C GLU A 290 19.31 -33.68 3.03
N THR A 291 18.60 -33.52 1.92
CA THR A 291 17.13 -33.52 1.86
C THR A 291 16.52 -34.80 2.40
N LEU A 292 17.10 -35.97 2.07
CA LEU A 292 16.67 -37.28 2.61
C LEU A 292 16.78 -37.32 4.13
N ILE A 293 17.93 -36.90 4.68
CA ILE A 293 18.17 -36.90 6.12
C ILE A 293 17.17 -35.93 6.79
N GLN A 294 17.00 -34.74 6.27
CA GLN A 294 16.12 -33.72 6.83
C GLN A 294 14.66 -34.22 6.89
N ALA A 295 14.13 -34.72 5.78
CA ALA A 295 12.75 -35.21 5.72
C ALA A 295 12.52 -36.42 6.66
N ASN A 296 13.48 -37.35 6.74
CA ASN A 296 13.40 -38.46 7.69
C ASN A 296 13.47 -37.99 9.13
N THR A 297 14.34 -37.03 9.45
CA THR A 297 14.47 -36.47 10.81
C THR A 297 13.12 -35.88 11.26
N TYR A 298 12.50 -35.06 10.45
CA TYR A 298 11.19 -34.48 10.77
C TYR A 298 10.10 -35.55 10.98
N LEU A 299 10.05 -36.60 10.15
CA LEU A 299 9.08 -37.66 10.33
C LEU A 299 9.32 -38.49 11.61
N VAL A 300 10.59 -38.72 11.96
CA VAL A 300 10.96 -39.45 13.19
C VAL A 300 10.62 -38.62 14.42
N GLU A 301 11.00 -37.33 14.45
CA GLU A 301 10.70 -36.45 15.55
C GLU A 301 9.19 -36.30 15.78
N MET A 302 8.41 -36.13 14.71
CA MET A 302 6.95 -36.12 14.76
C MET A 302 6.36 -37.41 15.37
N LYS A 303 6.86 -38.56 14.99
CA LYS A 303 6.40 -39.87 15.53
C LYS A 303 6.81 -40.03 16.99
N LEU A 304 8.03 -39.66 17.36
CA LEU A 304 8.52 -39.72 18.75
C LEU A 304 7.72 -38.79 19.68
N ALA A 305 7.40 -37.59 19.23
CA ALA A 305 6.59 -36.65 20.02
C ALA A 305 5.19 -37.19 20.33
N LYS A 306 4.64 -38.06 19.49
CA LYS A 306 3.32 -38.70 19.67
C LYS A 306 3.35 -40.08 20.34
N ALA A 307 4.52 -40.70 20.45
CA ALA A 307 4.67 -42.00 21.09
C ALA A 307 4.44 -41.86 22.62
N LYS A 308 3.56 -42.70 23.17
CA LYS A 308 3.34 -42.74 24.61
C LYS A 308 4.51 -43.48 25.29
N PRO A 309 4.87 -43.16 26.54
CA PRO A 309 5.94 -43.84 27.29
C PRO A 309 5.76 -45.35 27.35
N ALA A 310 4.53 -45.87 27.34
CA ALA A 310 4.25 -47.32 27.31
C ALA A 310 4.67 -48.01 26.00
N ASP A 311 4.76 -47.27 24.90
CA ASP A 311 5.14 -47.84 23.59
C ASP A 311 6.63 -48.13 23.52
N PHE A 312 7.46 -47.51 24.40
CA PHE A 312 8.90 -47.75 24.51
C PHE A 312 9.28 -48.98 25.34
N ILE A 313 8.35 -49.58 26.09
CA ILE A 313 8.58 -50.72 26.97
C ILE A 313 8.32 -52.07 26.23
N ALA A 314 7.71 -52.04 25.04
CA ALA A 314 7.30 -53.20 24.27
C ALA A 314 8.35 -53.69 23.24
N ILE A 315 9.59 -53.17 23.26
CA ILE A 315 10.73 -53.58 22.48
C ILE A 315 11.77 -54.20 23.41
#